data_306e016da16413a107783b67ed15552c
#
_entry.id   306e016da16413a107783b67ed15552c
#
_cell.length_a   1.000
_cell.length_b   1.000
_cell.length_c   1.000
_cell.angle_alpha   90.00
_cell.angle_beta   90.00
_cell.angle_gamma   90.00
#
_symmetry.space_group_name_H-M   'P 1'
#
loop_
_entity.id
_entity.type
_entity.pdbx_description
1 polymer ?
#
loop_
_entity_poly.entity_id
_entity_poly.type
_entity_poly.pdbx_seq_one_letter_code
_entity_poly.pdbx_strand_id
1 'polypeptide(L)'
;MLCVSNAALLSVPAELANQWYAPYLTQKANGEYTFSPEIKESIMFEYHDCKNTNVLPMVDLIFARDVLSLCDESAQDAIITDFQEKIKGNGIIIVGDNEVLPAKYGFGEKTFGAITAYTKD
;
A
#
# COMPACT_ATOMS: atom_id res chain seq x y z
N MET A 1 -12.63 -15.16 1.04
CA MET A 1 -11.61 -15.64 0.08
C MET A 1 -11.03 -14.45 -0.68
N LEU A 2 -9.73 -14.42 -0.85
CA LEU A 2 -9.05 -13.33 -1.55
C LEU A 2 -9.07 -13.60 -3.05
N CYS A 3 -9.85 -12.81 -3.80
CA CYS A 3 -10.01 -12.97 -5.24
C CYS A 3 -9.69 -11.66 -5.97
N VAL A 4 -9.21 -11.79 -7.19
CA VAL A 4 -8.97 -10.66 -8.10
C VAL A 4 -9.84 -10.82 -9.32
N SER A 5 -10.56 -9.78 -9.71
CA SER A 5 -11.35 -9.79 -10.92
C SER A 5 -10.47 -9.75 -12.18
N ASN A 6 -10.98 -10.29 -13.26
CA ASN A 6 -10.29 -10.21 -14.55
C ASN A 6 -10.05 -8.74 -14.97
N ALA A 7 -11.02 -7.87 -14.71
CA ALA A 7 -10.90 -6.44 -15.01
C ALA A 7 -9.74 -5.77 -14.26
N ALA A 8 -9.47 -6.15 -13.01
CA ALA A 8 -8.35 -5.62 -12.25
C ALA A 8 -7.00 -6.00 -12.86
N LEU A 9 -6.88 -7.20 -13.42
CA LEU A 9 -5.65 -7.66 -14.08
C LEU A 9 -5.41 -7.01 -15.44
N LEU A 10 -6.47 -6.61 -16.15
CA LEU A 10 -6.33 -5.93 -17.44
C LEU A 10 -5.64 -4.57 -17.36
N SER A 11 -5.61 -3.95 -16.17
CA SER A 11 -4.90 -2.69 -15.95
C SER A 11 -3.39 -2.85 -15.85
N VAL A 12 -2.89 -4.08 -15.78
CA VAL A 12 -1.46 -4.39 -15.64
C VAL A 12 -0.89 -4.74 -17.00
N PRO A 13 0.31 -4.20 -17.38
CA PRO A 13 0.97 -4.61 -18.62
C PRO A 13 1.15 -6.12 -18.70
N ALA A 14 0.88 -6.72 -19.89
CA ALA A 14 0.89 -8.16 -20.08
C ALA A 14 2.23 -8.81 -19.69
N GLU A 15 3.33 -8.16 -19.96
CA GLU A 15 4.68 -8.61 -19.61
C GLU A 15 4.89 -8.73 -18.10
N LEU A 16 4.35 -7.80 -17.32
CA LEU A 16 4.39 -7.86 -15.85
C LEU A 16 3.40 -8.89 -15.31
N ALA A 17 2.23 -8.97 -15.90
CA ALA A 17 1.21 -9.95 -15.51
C ALA A 17 1.74 -11.39 -15.60
N ASN A 18 2.46 -11.73 -16.68
CA ASN A 18 3.03 -13.06 -16.85
C ASN A 18 4.14 -13.39 -15.86
N GLN A 19 4.93 -12.39 -15.46
CA GLN A 19 6.04 -12.59 -14.52
C GLN A 19 5.58 -12.62 -13.06
N TRP A 20 4.61 -11.80 -12.71
CA TRP A 20 4.27 -11.53 -11.32
C TRP A 20 3.00 -12.25 -10.87
N TYR A 21 2.01 -12.38 -11.76
CA TYR A 21 0.74 -13.00 -11.38
C TYR A 21 0.68 -14.49 -11.64
N ALA A 22 1.24 -14.97 -12.78
CA ALA A 22 1.14 -16.38 -13.13
C ALA A 22 1.62 -17.34 -12.03
N PRO A 23 2.73 -17.07 -11.29
CA PRO A 23 3.15 -17.96 -10.21
C PRO A 23 2.25 -17.94 -8.98
N TYR A 24 1.45 -16.88 -8.78
CA TYR A 24 0.73 -16.63 -7.52
C TYR A 24 -0.79 -16.63 -7.67
N LEU A 25 -1.30 -16.67 -8.89
CA LEU A 25 -2.72 -16.62 -9.16
C LEU A 25 -3.18 -17.86 -9.92
N THR A 26 -4.33 -18.41 -9.52
CA THR A 26 -5.01 -19.49 -10.22
C THR A 26 -6.35 -18.99 -10.71
N GLN A 27 -6.67 -19.21 -11.99
CA GLN A 27 -7.95 -18.85 -12.55
C GLN A 27 -9.01 -19.89 -12.17
N LYS A 28 -10.16 -19.41 -11.68
CA LYS A 28 -11.34 -20.24 -11.43
C LYS A 28 -12.16 -20.45 -12.68
N ALA A 29 -13.09 -21.41 -12.62
CA ALA A 29 -14.02 -21.70 -13.71
C ALA A 29 -14.90 -20.52 -14.11
N ASN A 30 -15.21 -19.59 -13.17
CA ASN A 30 -15.99 -18.38 -13.42
C ASN A 30 -15.18 -17.21 -14.01
N GLY A 31 -13.89 -17.40 -14.29
CA GLY A 31 -13.00 -16.38 -14.81
C GLY A 31 -12.29 -15.52 -13.76
N GLU A 32 -12.66 -15.62 -12.50
CA GLU A 32 -11.97 -14.94 -11.41
C GLU A 32 -10.63 -15.61 -11.10
N TYR A 33 -9.73 -14.86 -10.44
CA TYR A 33 -8.44 -15.37 -9.99
C TYR A 33 -8.40 -15.46 -8.47
N THR A 34 -7.75 -16.51 -7.96
CA THR A 34 -7.44 -16.64 -6.53
C THR A 34 -5.95 -16.61 -6.30
N PHE A 35 -5.52 -16.02 -5.20
CA PHE A 35 -4.12 -16.08 -4.79
C PHE A 35 -3.75 -17.48 -4.29
N SER A 36 -2.48 -17.84 -4.48
CA SER A 36 -1.93 -19.09 -3.94
C SER A 36 -2.07 -19.12 -2.40
N PRO A 37 -2.14 -20.32 -1.78
CA PRO A 37 -2.20 -20.44 -0.33
C PRO A 37 -1.07 -19.72 0.40
N GLU A 38 0.13 -19.74 -0.13
CA GLU A 38 1.31 -19.07 0.44
C GLU A 38 1.11 -17.55 0.56
N ILE A 39 0.54 -16.94 -0.47
CA ILE A 39 0.22 -15.51 -0.45
C ILE A 39 -0.87 -15.22 0.59
N LYS A 40 -1.94 -16.02 0.61
CA LYS A 40 -3.04 -15.83 1.57
C LYS A 40 -2.58 -15.92 3.02
N GLU A 41 -1.72 -16.87 3.32
CA GLU A 41 -1.17 -17.07 4.66
C GLU A 41 -0.25 -15.94 5.12
N SER A 42 0.36 -15.22 4.18
CA SER A 42 1.24 -14.08 4.47
C SER A 42 0.50 -12.77 4.68
N ILE A 43 -0.83 -12.72 4.43
CA ILE A 43 -1.64 -11.51 4.55
C ILE A 43 -2.46 -11.58 5.85
N MET A 44 -2.37 -10.51 6.65
CA MET A 44 -3.23 -10.30 7.80
C MET A 44 -4.16 -9.12 7.52
N PHE A 45 -5.48 -9.35 7.68
CA PHE A 45 -6.47 -8.29 7.56
C PHE A 45 -6.88 -7.80 8.94
N GLU A 46 -6.89 -6.50 9.14
CA GLU A 46 -7.34 -5.87 10.36
C GLU A 46 -8.40 -4.81 10.08
N TYR A 47 -9.36 -4.71 10.98
CA TYR A 47 -10.24 -3.55 11.03
C TYR A 47 -9.57 -2.50 11.92
N HIS A 48 -9.15 -1.40 11.34
CA HIS A 48 -8.39 -0.37 12.03
C HIS A 48 -8.85 1.04 11.61
N ASP A 49 -9.11 1.89 12.59
CA ASP A 49 -9.27 3.32 12.34
C ASP A 49 -7.88 3.97 12.24
N CYS A 50 -7.55 4.46 11.06
CA CYS A 50 -6.23 5.02 10.77
C CYS A 50 -5.84 6.20 11.67
N LYS A 51 -6.81 6.85 12.33
CA LYS A 51 -6.53 7.92 13.30
C LYS A 51 -5.98 7.41 14.62
N ASN A 52 -6.12 6.12 14.90
CA ASN A 52 -5.60 5.48 16.09
C ASN A 52 -4.23 4.89 15.82
N THR A 53 -3.39 4.89 16.86
CA THR A 53 -2.05 4.28 16.75
C THR A 53 -2.16 2.79 16.44
N ASN A 54 -1.42 2.34 15.45
CA ASN A 54 -1.34 0.94 15.10
C ASN A 54 -0.34 0.23 16.03
N VAL A 55 -0.72 -0.95 16.52
CA VAL A 55 0.13 -1.78 17.40
C VAL A 55 1.01 -2.76 16.65
N LEU A 56 0.94 -2.78 15.32
CA LEU A 56 1.76 -3.67 14.50
C LEU A 56 3.26 -3.33 14.60
N PRO A 57 4.13 -4.29 14.34
CA PRO A 57 5.56 -4.05 14.28
C PRO A 57 5.93 -3.08 13.15
N MET A 58 7.15 -2.57 13.18
CA MET A 58 7.66 -1.67 12.15
C MET A 58 7.64 -2.32 10.78
N VAL A 59 7.32 -1.54 9.75
CA VAL A 59 7.14 -2.00 8.37
C VAL A 59 8.13 -1.35 7.41
N ASP A 60 8.38 -2.01 6.30
CA ASP A 60 9.29 -1.54 5.25
C ASP A 60 8.58 -0.66 4.22
N LEU A 61 7.28 -0.87 4.02
CA LEU A 61 6.51 -0.20 2.99
C LEU A 61 5.10 0.09 3.49
N ILE A 62 4.63 1.31 3.23
CA ILE A 62 3.25 1.72 3.50
C ILE A 62 2.61 2.18 2.19
N PHE A 63 1.49 1.57 1.82
CA PHE A 63 0.61 2.09 0.78
C PHE A 63 -0.55 2.84 1.44
N ALA A 64 -0.57 4.15 1.25
CA ALA A 64 -1.62 5.03 1.80
C ALA A 64 -2.19 5.90 0.68
N ARG A 65 -2.66 5.27 -0.38
CA ARG A 65 -3.17 5.98 -1.55
C ARG A 65 -4.60 6.43 -1.33
N ASP A 66 -4.82 7.73 -1.48
CA ASP A 66 -6.12 8.39 -1.39
C ASP A 66 -6.81 8.24 -0.01
N VAL A 67 -6.01 8.08 1.04
CA VAL A 67 -6.47 8.02 2.43
C VAL A 67 -6.46 9.42 3.05
N LEU A 68 -5.35 10.14 2.91
CA LEU A 68 -5.15 11.45 3.56
C LEU A 68 -6.10 12.50 3.00
N SER A 69 -6.40 12.45 1.71
CA SER A 69 -7.32 13.40 1.05
C SER A 69 -8.76 13.30 1.55
N LEU A 70 -9.13 12.19 2.20
CA LEU A 70 -10.45 11.99 2.82
C LEU A 70 -10.53 12.50 4.25
N CYS A 71 -9.43 12.98 4.81
CA CYS A 71 -9.31 13.33 6.21
C CYS A 71 -9.12 14.84 6.40
N ASP A 72 -9.60 15.36 7.54
CA ASP A 72 -9.28 16.71 7.96
C ASP A 72 -7.82 16.80 8.45
N GLU A 73 -7.36 18.02 8.72
CA GLU A 73 -5.96 18.25 9.11
C GLU A 73 -5.56 17.50 10.39
N SER A 74 -6.45 17.45 11.38
CA SER A 74 -6.21 16.75 12.63
C SER A 74 -6.04 15.24 12.44
N ALA A 75 -6.90 14.64 11.60
CA ALA A 75 -6.82 13.22 11.26
C ALA A 75 -5.57 12.92 10.43
N GLN A 76 -5.22 13.78 9.47
CA GLN A 76 -3.98 13.65 8.70
C GLN A 76 -2.75 13.68 9.60
N ASP A 77 -2.71 14.60 10.56
CA ASP A 77 -1.61 14.69 11.50
C ASP A 77 -1.43 13.41 12.31
N ALA A 78 -2.52 12.86 12.83
CA ALA A 78 -2.49 11.59 13.56
C ALA A 78 -1.99 10.43 12.71
N ILE A 79 -2.48 10.32 11.47
CA ILE A 79 -2.09 9.25 10.53
C ILE A 79 -0.62 9.35 10.15
N ILE A 80 -0.15 10.54 9.79
CA ILE A 80 1.24 10.73 9.36
C ILE A 80 2.21 10.53 10.53
N THR A 81 1.82 10.95 11.72
CA THR A 81 2.62 10.71 12.94
C THR A 81 2.76 9.20 13.21
N ASP A 82 1.68 8.44 13.03
CA ASP A 82 1.75 6.97 13.15
C ASP A 82 2.67 6.36 12.08
N PHE A 83 2.65 6.88 10.85
CA PHE A 83 3.59 6.46 9.80
C PHE A 83 5.05 6.70 10.22
N GLN A 84 5.35 7.86 10.81
CA GLN A 84 6.70 8.15 11.30
C GLN A 84 7.18 7.12 12.31
N GLU A 85 6.29 6.66 13.19
CA GLU A 85 6.62 5.68 14.22
C GLU A 85 6.75 4.26 13.67
N LYS A 86 5.96 3.91 12.66
CA LYS A 86 5.85 2.55 12.15
C LYS A 86 6.76 2.23 10.97
N ILE A 87 7.17 3.22 10.20
CA ILE A 87 8.07 2.98 9.07
C ILE A 87 9.50 2.80 9.54
N LYS A 88 10.17 1.78 9.04
CA LYS A 88 11.60 1.58 9.30
C LYS A 88 12.46 2.64 8.63
N GLY A 89 13.69 2.82 9.10
CA GLY A 89 14.69 3.60 8.39
C GLY A 89 14.87 3.09 6.95
N ASN A 90 14.94 3.99 5.98
CA ASN A 90 14.93 3.68 4.54
C ASN A 90 13.63 3.02 4.04
N GLY A 91 12.59 2.96 4.86
CA GLY A 91 11.27 2.51 4.44
C GLY A 91 10.62 3.49 3.48
N ILE A 92 9.61 3.03 2.75
CA ILE A 92 8.97 3.79 1.69
C ILE A 92 7.48 3.94 1.98
N ILE A 93 6.97 5.17 1.81
CA ILE A 93 5.54 5.48 1.89
C ILE A 93 5.08 5.94 0.52
N ILE A 94 4.07 5.30 -0.04
CA ILE A 94 3.46 5.66 -1.32
C ILE A 94 2.07 6.21 -1.05
N VAL A 95 1.85 7.46 -1.44
CA VAL A 95 0.56 8.16 -1.32
C VAL A 95 -0.12 8.31 -2.68
N GLY A 96 -1.33 8.86 -2.71
CA GLY A 96 -2.04 9.13 -3.96
C GLY A 96 -1.36 10.21 -4.80
N ASP A 97 -1.69 10.28 -6.09
CA ASP A 97 -1.04 11.19 -7.05
C ASP A 97 -1.17 12.67 -6.68
N ASN A 98 -2.25 13.03 -5.97
CA ASN A 98 -2.51 14.40 -5.52
C ASN A 98 -2.29 14.60 -4.03
N GLU A 99 -1.66 13.66 -3.36
CA GLU A 99 -1.37 13.72 -1.94
C GLU A 99 0.10 14.04 -1.69
N VAL A 100 0.36 14.81 -0.65
CA VAL A 100 1.71 15.25 -0.26
C VAL A 100 1.89 15.07 1.24
N LEU A 101 3.01 14.52 1.66
CA LEU A 101 3.41 14.54 3.05
C LEU A 101 4.14 15.86 3.34
N PRO A 102 3.60 16.73 4.21
CA PRO A 102 4.23 18.01 4.51
C PRO A 102 5.65 17.86 5.05
N ALA A 103 6.53 18.78 4.69
CA ALA A 103 7.94 18.76 5.08
C ALA A 103 8.17 18.74 6.59
N LYS A 104 7.21 19.24 7.37
CA LYS A 104 7.31 19.25 8.85
C LYS A 104 7.45 17.86 9.47
N TYR A 105 7.06 16.81 8.75
CA TYR A 105 7.18 15.44 9.25
C TYR A 105 8.54 14.80 8.99
N GLY A 106 9.42 15.47 8.25
CA GLY A 106 10.80 15.03 8.08
C GLY A 106 11.03 13.92 7.06
N PHE A 107 10.04 13.57 6.25
CA PHE A 107 10.22 12.59 5.17
C PHE A 107 10.92 13.21 3.97
N GLY A 108 11.85 12.46 3.38
CA GLY A 108 12.48 12.81 2.11
C GLY A 108 11.61 12.36 0.93
N GLU A 109 11.48 13.20 -0.09
CA GLU A 109 10.74 12.86 -1.30
C GLU A 109 11.60 12.03 -2.25
N LYS A 110 11.01 11.02 -2.88
CA LYS A 110 11.68 10.14 -3.82
C LYS A 110 10.75 9.79 -4.97
N THR A 111 11.26 9.81 -6.19
CA THR A 111 10.47 9.56 -7.39
C THR A 111 10.81 8.21 -8.01
N PHE A 112 9.78 7.45 -8.35
CA PHE A 112 9.88 6.19 -9.10
C PHE A 112 9.03 6.31 -10.36
N GLY A 113 9.64 6.72 -11.48
CA GLY A 113 8.88 7.04 -12.69
C GLY A 113 7.90 8.19 -12.45
N ALA A 114 6.61 7.94 -12.65
CA ALA A 114 5.54 8.92 -12.41
C ALA A 114 5.04 8.91 -10.95
N ILE A 115 5.56 8.03 -10.10
CA ILE A 115 5.10 7.86 -8.72
C ILE A 115 6.01 8.64 -7.77
N THR A 116 5.41 9.49 -6.95
CA THR A 116 6.09 10.15 -5.84
C THR A 116 5.94 9.32 -4.58
N ALA A 117 7.04 9.06 -3.92
CA ALA A 117 7.09 8.36 -2.65
C ALA A 117 7.88 9.16 -1.63
N TYR A 118 7.79 8.75 -0.39
CA TYR A 118 8.49 9.39 0.72
C TYR A 118 9.32 8.36 1.47
N THR A 119 10.46 8.79 1.97
CA THR A 119 11.36 7.90 2.73
C THR A 119 11.68 8.50 4.08
N LYS A 120 11.88 7.64 5.05
CA LYS A 120 12.43 8.02 6.36
C LYS A 120 13.92 7.71 6.37
N ASP A 121 14.71 8.69 6.73
CA ASP A 121 16.16 8.52 6.88
C ASP A 121 16.52 7.69 8.12
#